data_ed12b599aa255fd3aa693367145cf9a4
#
_entry.id   ed12b599aa255fd3aa693367145cf9a4
#
_cell.length_a   1.000
_cell.length_b   1.000
_cell.length_c   1.000
_cell.angle_alpha   90.00
_cell.angle_beta   90.00
_cell.angle_gamma   90.00
#
_symmetry.space_group_name_H-M   'P 1'
#
loop_
_entity.id
_entity.type
_entity.pdbx_description
1 polymer ?
#
loop_
_entity_poly.entity_id
_entity_poly.type
_entity_poly.pdbx_seq_one_letter_code
_entity_poly.pdbx_strand_id
1 'polypeptide(L)'
;MSVAKNICFFLFAVFMITATPGWASSDKPGEGITLKPARATWNTGYFQEAIVSRALTELGYKVNKAKDLKNPIFYKALTFGDLDYWCNGWFPMHNSQLPKNFNDQAQKIGYVAKSGGLQGYLVSKDAVEKYNIKSLDDFKREEVKKAFDKNHDGKADLTACPPGWGCEKVIAHHLKVYDLEDDINPVKASYEAGMASAIGAYKAGEPIFFYTWTPNWTVYKLKPGKDVMWVNVPKILPTEAQAVAVDRMTQSGVEGAVTDPVKLGFVVSDIRIVANNKFLADNPAAKKFLELFTLPLADINEQNTRMNAGEKSAKDIQKHVTEWIAKNQAQWNDWLAQARDAAK
;
A
#
# COMPACT_ATOMS: atom_id res chain seq x y z
N MET A 1 -13.55 40.06 95.25
CA MET A 1 -13.87 40.51 93.85
C MET A 1 -12.79 39.96 92.97
N SER A 2 -13.00 38.86 92.27
CA SER A 2 -12.04 38.25 91.42
C SER A 2 -12.70 38.09 90.00
N VAL A 3 -12.07 38.73 89.03
CA VAL A 3 -12.53 38.74 87.65
C VAL A 3 -11.85 37.59 86.92
N ALA A 4 -12.63 36.58 86.51
CA ALA A 4 -12.15 35.51 85.67
C ALA A 4 -12.09 35.96 84.20
N LYS A 5 -10.90 35.85 83.55
CA LYS A 5 -10.73 36.05 82.13
C LYS A 5 -10.89 34.70 81.37
N ASN A 6 -11.94 34.59 80.57
CA ASN A 6 -12.12 33.54 79.64
C ASN A 6 -11.26 33.75 78.37
N ILE A 7 -10.33 32.87 78.12
CA ILE A 7 -9.56 32.84 76.90
C ILE A 7 -10.19 31.80 75.96
N CYS A 8 -10.85 32.25 74.87
CA CYS A 8 -11.30 31.39 73.79
C CYS A 8 -10.13 31.04 72.86
N PHE A 9 -9.74 29.79 72.80
CA PHE A 9 -8.82 29.27 71.77
C PHE A 9 -9.61 28.99 70.48
N PHE A 10 -9.36 29.73 69.42
CA PHE A 10 -9.82 29.40 68.08
C PHE A 10 -8.79 28.46 67.41
N LEU A 11 -9.15 27.19 67.24
CA LEU A 11 -8.39 26.26 66.42
C LEU A 11 -8.68 26.55 64.97
N PHE A 12 -7.69 27.12 64.25
CA PHE A 12 -7.69 27.24 62.80
C PHE A 12 -7.24 25.89 62.20
N ALA A 13 -8.18 25.09 61.72
CA ALA A 13 -7.87 23.89 60.93
C ALA A 13 -7.43 24.34 59.53
N VAL A 14 -6.14 24.27 59.24
CA VAL A 14 -5.60 24.47 57.91
C VAL A 14 -5.85 23.20 57.07
N PHE A 15 -6.85 23.23 56.20
CA PHE A 15 -7.05 22.23 55.19
C PHE A 15 -5.97 22.37 54.12
N MET A 16 -4.89 21.57 54.18
CA MET A 16 -3.98 21.39 53.05
C MET A 16 -4.70 20.64 51.92
N ILE A 17 -5.17 21.35 50.92
CA ILE A 17 -5.59 20.77 49.65
C ILE A 17 -4.31 20.33 48.95
N THR A 18 -3.98 19.03 49.04
CA THR A 18 -2.97 18.41 48.19
C THR A 18 -3.55 18.34 46.78
N ALA A 19 -3.24 19.35 45.95
CA ALA A 19 -3.45 19.27 44.52
C ALA A 19 -2.52 18.15 44.00
N THR A 20 -3.08 16.98 43.74
CA THR A 20 -2.42 15.99 42.89
C THR A 20 -2.18 16.69 41.55
N PRO A 21 -0.95 16.71 41.04
CA PRO A 21 -0.74 17.18 39.67
C PRO A 21 -1.51 16.24 38.76
N GLY A 22 -2.71 16.66 38.32
CA GLY A 22 -3.38 16.05 37.22
C GLY A 22 -2.42 16.17 36.03
N TRP A 23 -1.91 15.06 35.55
CA TRP A 23 -1.19 15.01 34.31
C TRP A 23 -2.19 15.45 33.23
N ALA A 24 -2.12 16.72 32.86
CA ALA A 24 -2.84 17.21 31.70
C ALA A 24 -2.28 16.41 30.52
N SER A 25 -3.08 15.50 30.01
CA SER A 25 -2.79 14.79 28.78
C SER A 25 -2.48 15.83 27.71
N SER A 26 -1.25 15.85 27.24
CA SER A 26 -0.85 16.74 26.16
C SER A 26 -1.70 16.44 24.93
N ASP A 27 -2.36 17.44 24.38
CA ASP A 27 -3.05 17.31 23.07
C ASP A 27 -2.09 16.93 21.94
N LYS A 28 -0.77 17.02 22.21
CA LYS A 28 0.33 16.75 21.30
C LYS A 28 1.32 15.73 21.88
N PRO A 29 0.93 14.44 21.99
CA PRO A 29 1.80 13.42 22.58
C PRO A 29 3.12 13.19 21.83
N GLY A 30 3.23 13.67 20.58
CA GLY A 30 4.45 13.58 19.76
C GLY A 30 5.35 14.80 19.81
N GLU A 31 5.08 15.78 20.69
CA GLU A 31 5.88 17.01 20.75
C GLU A 31 7.35 16.73 21.04
N GLY A 32 8.24 17.36 20.26
CA GLY A 32 9.70 17.15 20.35
C GLY A 32 10.22 15.90 19.64
N ILE A 33 9.35 15.00 19.13
CA ILE A 33 9.74 13.75 18.48
C ILE A 33 9.72 13.92 16.95
N THR A 34 10.83 13.52 16.31
CA THR A 34 10.94 13.54 14.84
C THR A 34 10.82 12.14 14.27
N LEU A 35 9.90 11.96 13.30
CA LEU A 35 9.63 10.69 12.64
C LEU A 35 10.26 10.62 11.24
N LYS A 36 10.69 9.42 10.85
CA LYS A 36 11.41 9.11 9.62
C LYS A 36 10.60 8.13 8.74
N PRO A 37 9.59 8.61 8.02
CA PRO A 37 8.79 7.76 7.13
C PRO A 37 9.55 7.37 5.86
N ALA A 38 9.15 6.23 5.29
CA ALA A 38 9.41 5.91 3.90
C ALA A 38 8.10 5.78 3.10
N ARG A 39 8.25 5.83 1.78
CA ARG A 39 7.16 5.74 0.84
C ARG A 39 7.53 4.76 -0.27
N ALA A 40 6.54 4.05 -0.81
CA ALA A 40 6.69 3.19 -1.96
C ALA A 40 7.12 4.00 -3.21
N THR A 41 7.82 3.33 -4.13
CA THR A 41 8.19 3.95 -5.41
C THR A 41 7.05 3.95 -6.43
N TRP A 42 5.91 3.33 -6.12
CA TRP A 42 4.66 3.45 -6.89
C TRP A 42 3.77 4.53 -6.31
N ASN A 43 3.31 5.43 -7.18
CA ASN A 43 2.64 6.66 -6.79
C ASN A 43 1.25 6.45 -6.13
N THR A 44 0.60 5.31 -6.39
CA THR A 44 -0.70 4.98 -5.77
C THR A 44 -0.62 4.79 -4.24
N GLY A 45 0.58 4.67 -3.67
CA GLY A 45 0.83 4.63 -2.24
C GLY A 45 1.03 6.00 -1.57
N TYR A 46 1.13 7.08 -2.36
CA TYR A 46 1.49 8.40 -1.84
C TYR A 46 0.39 9.04 -1.00
N PHE A 47 -0.85 8.79 -1.35
CA PHE A 47 -2.01 9.30 -0.63
C PHE A 47 -2.12 8.71 0.78
N GLN A 48 -1.92 7.39 0.93
CA GLN A 48 -1.97 6.73 2.24
C GLN A 48 -0.89 7.27 3.18
N GLU A 49 0.34 7.44 2.66
CA GLU A 49 1.44 8.01 3.43
C GLU A 49 1.14 9.46 3.85
N ALA A 50 0.60 10.27 2.93
CA ALA A 50 0.30 11.67 3.22
C ALA A 50 -0.81 11.84 4.28
N ILE A 51 -1.83 10.97 4.31
CA ILE A 51 -2.86 10.96 5.36
C ILE A 51 -2.21 10.62 6.72
N VAL A 52 -1.40 9.56 6.77
CA VAL A 52 -0.72 9.15 8.01
C VAL A 52 0.22 10.25 8.50
N SER A 53 1.02 10.83 7.63
CA SER A 53 1.90 11.96 7.97
C SER A 53 1.12 13.15 8.52
N ARG A 54 -0.05 13.47 7.96
CA ARG A 54 -0.92 14.53 8.46
C ARG A 54 -1.43 14.24 9.86
N ALA A 55 -1.91 13.04 10.14
CA ALA A 55 -2.38 12.64 11.47
C ALA A 55 -1.27 12.73 12.52
N LEU A 56 -0.10 12.18 12.21
CA LEU A 56 1.04 12.22 13.12
C LEU A 56 1.51 13.65 13.39
N THR A 57 1.41 14.54 12.38
CA THR A 57 1.68 15.97 12.57
C THR A 57 0.64 16.62 13.52
N GLU A 58 -0.65 16.28 13.40
CA GLU A 58 -1.70 16.78 14.30
C GLU A 58 -1.58 16.22 15.72
N LEU A 59 -0.96 15.04 15.89
CA LEU A 59 -0.57 14.49 17.18
C LEU A 59 0.73 15.12 17.75
N GLY A 60 1.33 16.11 17.07
CA GLY A 60 2.48 16.87 17.54
C GLY A 60 3.84 16.37 17.06
N TYR A 61 3.90 15.26 16.30
CA TYR A 61 5.18 14.78 15.76
C TYR A 61 5.71 15.68 14.65
N LYS A 62 7.03 15.86 14.61
CA LYS A 62 7.70 16.38 13.42
C LYS A 62 7.93 15.25 12.42
N VAL A 63 7.13 15.21 11.36
CA VAL A 63 7.27 14.17 10.34
C VAL A 63 8.20 14.65 9.23
N ASN A 64 9.30 13.94 9.01
CA ASN A 64 10.22 14.23 7.92
C ASN A 64 9.57 13.91 6.57
N LYS A 65 10.09 14.49 5.49
CA LYS A 65 9.69 14.11 4.14
C LYS A 65 9.98 12.62 3.93
N ALA A 66 8.96 11.86 3.50
CA ALA A 66 9.08 10.45 3.23
C ALA A 66 10.13 10.17 2.14
N LYS A 67 10.94 9.12 2.35
CA LYS A 67 11.93 8.65 1.37
C LYS A 67 11.29 7.64 0.43
N ASP A 68 11.41 7.85 -0.88
CA ASP A 68 10.98 6.88 -1.89
C ASP A 68 12.02 5.75 -1.99
N LEU A 69 11.66 4.55 -1.55
CA LEU A 69 12.58 3.42 -1.46
C LEU A 69 11.99 2.16 -2.10
N LYS A 70 12.86 1.37 -2.74
CA LYS A 70 12.54 0.00 -3.16
C LYS A 70 12.39 -0.90 -1.95
N ASN A 71 11.51 -1.90 -2.04
CA ASN A 71 11.10 -2.74 -0.91
C ASN A 71 12.27 -3.35 -0.10
N PRO A 72 13.27 -4.02 -0.71
CA PRO A 72 14.35 -4.63 0.07
C PRO A 72 15.17 -3.60 0.86
N ILE A 73 15.39 -2.41 0.29
CA ILE A 73 16.12 -1.31 0.93
C ILE A 73 15.30 -0.78 2.11
N PHE A 74 14.00 -0.57 1.88
CA PHE A 74 13.10 -0.12 2.94
C PHE A 74 13.07 -1.11 4.12
N TYR A 75 12.78 -2.39 3.87
CA TYR A 75 12.67 -3.38 4.95
C TYR A 75 13.96 -3.52 5.75
N LYS A 76 15.11 -3.44 5.07
CA LYS A 76 16.41 -3.44 5.74
C LYS A 76 16.61 -2.20 6.62
N ALA A 77 16.37 -1.00 6.10
CA ALA A 77 16.50 0.25 6.84
C ALA A 77 15.53 0.32 8.04
N LEU A 78 14.32 -0.23 7.88
CA LEU A 78 13.35 -0.35 8.96
C LEU A 78 13.85 -1.23 10.11
N THR A 79 14.46 -2.39 9.80
CA THR A 79 15.00 -3.29 10.84
C THR A 79 16.24 -2.72 11.55
N PHE A 80 16.97 -1.78 10.95
CA PHE A 80 18.05 -1.05 11.60
C PHE A 80 17.58 0.18 12.40
N GLY A 81 16.30 0.58 12.32
CA GLY A 81 15.79 1.78 12.97
C GLY A 81 16.17 3.08 12.26
N ASP A 82 16.68 3.00 11.03
CA ASP A 82 16.92 4.17 10.17
C ASP A 82 15.63 4.81 9.68
N LEU A 83 14.54 4.05 9.68
CA LEU A 83 13.18 4.42 9.32
C LEU A 83 12.20 3.92 10.38
N ASP A 84 11.08 4.62 10.53
CA ASP A 84 10.08 4.34 11.55
C ASP A 84 8.88 3.55 10.99
N TYR A 85 8.38 3.91 9.79
CA TYR A 85 7.20 3.25 9.21
C TYR A 85 7.10 3.40 7.67
N TRP A 86 6.23 2.56 7.10
CA TRP A 86 5.77 2.59 5.71
C TRP A 86 4.32 2.13 5.61
N CYS A 87 3.47 2.86 4.86
CA CYS A 87 2.02 2.66 4.83
C CYS A 87 1.52 1.77 3.69
N ASN A 88 2.37 1.12 2.91
CA ASN A 88 1.94 0.40 1.70
C ASN A 88 2.66 -0.94 1.48
N GLY A 89 2.71 -1.78 2.52
CA GLY A 89 3.23 -3.15 2.44
C GLY A 89 2.16 -4.12 1.92
N TRP A 90 2.47 -4.90 0.89
CA TRP A 90 1.56 -5.85 0.24
C TRP A 90 1.85 -7.28 0.71
N PHE A 91 0.99 -7.83 1.56
CA PHE A 91 1.22 -9.14 2.17
C PHE A 91 0.15 -10.16 1.77
N PRO A 92 0.58 -11.42 1.46
CA PRO A 92 1.90 -12.03 1.75
C PRO A 92 2.98 -11.81 0.69
N MET A 93 2.72 -11.14 -0.44
CA MET A 93 3.70 -11.02 -1.54
C MET A 93 5.07 -10.49 -1.07
N HIS A 94 5.10 -9.50 -0.21
CA HIS A 94 6.35 -8.92 0.32
C HIS A 94 7.07 -9.82 1.34
N ASN A 95 6.50 -10.95 1.79
CA ASN A 95 7.19 -11.85 2.71
C ASN A 95 8.56 -12.31 2.17
N SER A 96 8.68 -12.50 0.85
CA SER A 96 9.96 -12.88 0.21
C SER A 96 11.05 -11.79 0.24
N GLN A 97 10.72 -10.59 0.68
CA GLN A 97 11.61 -9.43 0.70
C GLN A 97 11.98 -8.99 2.13
N LEU A 98 11.40 -9.65 3.13
CA LEU A 98 11.68 -9.34 4.54
C LEU A 98 13.05 -9.87 4.94
N PRO A 99 13.86 -9.09 5.70
CA PRO A 99 15.07 -9.59 6.34
C PRO A 99 14.77 -10.73 7.32
N LYS A 100 15.71 -11.64 7.55
CA LYS A 100 15.54 -12.77 8.48
C LYS A 100 15.13 -12.35 9.89
N ASN A 101 15.67 -11.23 10.38
CA ASN A 101 15.37 -10.66 11.70
C ASN A 101 14.19 -9.69 11.70
N PHE A 102 13.35 -9.71 10.65
CA PHE A 102 12.26 -8.73 10.52
C PHE A 102 11.34 -8.73 11.75
N ASN A 103 10.86 -9.88 12.19
CA ASN A 103 9.89 -9.97 13.28
C ASN A 103 10.48 -9.55 14.64
N ASP A 104 11.82 -9.60 14.81
CA ASP A 104 12.49 -9.14 16.03
C ASP A 104 12.55 -7.61 16.09
N GLN A 105 12.65 -6.95 14.94
CA GLN A 105 12.93 -5.52 14.84
C GLN A 105 11.75 -4.68 14.31
N ALA A 106 10.83 -5.31 13.61
CA ALA A 106 9.69 -4.64 12.97
C ALA A 106 8.47 -5.54 12.93
N GLN A 107 7.31 -4.96 12.67
CA GLN A 107 6.05 -5.70 12.55
C GLN A 107 5.12 -5.09 11.51
N LYS A 108 4.19 -5.92 11.05
CA LYS A 108 3.02 -5.50 10.26
C LYS A 108 1.94 -5.05 11.23
N ILE A 109 1.50 -3.80 11.14
CA ILE A 109 0.51 -3.20 12.01
C ILE A 109 -0.66 -2.63 11.21
N GLY A 110 -1.86 -2.70 11.73
CA GLY A 110 -3.06 -2.18 11.05
C GLY A 110 -3.32 -2.79 9.68
N TYR A 111 -4.38 -2.34 9.04
CA TYR A 111 -4.75 -2.72 7.67
C TYR A 111 -5.21 -1.45 6.93
N VAL A 112 -4.38 -0.94 6.04
CA VAL A 112 -4.80 0.15 5.15
C VAL A 112 -5.97 -0.31 4.30
N ALA A 113 -5.89 -1.54 3.72
CA ALA A 113 -7.01 -2.21 3.08
C ALA A 113 -6.86 -3.72 3.18
N LYS A 114 -7.90 -4.43 3.67
CA LYS A 114 -7.94 -5.89 3.69
C LYS A 114 -8.33 -6.41 2.30
N SER A 115 -7.62 -7.42 1.80
CA SER A 115 -7.85 -8.02 0.48
C SER A 115 -7.95 -6.98 -0.65
N GLY A 116 -7.28 -5.83 -0.47
CA GLY A 116 -7.39 -4.69 -1.35
C GLY A 116 -6.49 -4.73 -2.59
N GLY A 117 -5.54 -5.66 -2.63
CA GLY A 117 -4.50 -5.71 -3.66
C GLY A 117 -4.68 -6.87 -4.64
N LEU A 118 -5.52 -6.72 -5.66
CA LEU A 118 -5.62 -7.68 -6.77
C LEU A 118 -4.51 -7.37 -7.78
N GLN A 119 -3.88 -8.42 -8.34
CA GLN A 119 -2.78 -8.30 -9.30
C GLN A 119 -2.90 -9.37 -10.38
N GLY A 120 -2.38 -9.08 -11.57
CA GLY A 120 -2.41 -10.04 -12.66
C GLY A 120 -1.91 -9.48 -13.98
N TYR A 121 -2.21 -10.22 -15.04
CA TYR A 121 -1.84 -9.89 -16.40
C TYR A 121 -3.06 -9.49 -17.20
N LEU A 122 -2.93 -8.40 -17.97
CA LEU A 122 -3.95 -7.95 -18.91
C LEU A 122 -3.41 -7.95 -20.33
N VAL A 123 -4.33 -8.26 -21.23
CA VAL A 123 -4.10 -8.24 -22.69
C VAL A 123 -5.20 -7.39 -23.33
N SER A 124 -4.89 -6.64 -24.38
CA SER A 124 -5.89 -5.90 -25.16
C SER A 124 -7.01 -6.83 -25.61
N LYS A 125 -8.27 -6.39 -25.45
CA LYS A 125 -9.47 -7.20 -25.69
C LYS A 125 -9.51 -7.71 -27.13
N ASP A 126 -9.24 -6.86 -28.12
CA ASP A 126 -9.24 -7.25 -29.53
C ASP A 126 -8.25 -8.37 -29.82
N ALA A 127 -7.07 -8.38 -29.16
CA ALA A 127 -6.10 -9.45 -29.29
C ALA A 127 -6.55 -10.74 -28.58
N VAL A 128 -7.18 -10.62 -27.41
CA VAL A 128 -7.79 -11.76 -26.71
C VAL A 128 -8.80 -12.47 -27.60
N GLU A 129 -9.69 -11.70 -28.23
CA GLU A 129 -10.72 -12.22 -29.12
C GLU A 129 -10.12 -12.79 -30.42
N LYS A 130 -9.24 -12.03 -31.08
CA LYS A 130 -8.61 -12.41 -32.35
C LYS A 130 -7.80 -13.69 -32.26
N TYR A 131 -7.01 -13.84 -31.19
CA TYR A 131 -6.10 -14.97 -30.99
C TYR A 131 -6.65 -16.01 -30.01
N ASN A 132 -7.86 -15.84 -29.50
CA ASN A 132 -8.46 -16.70 -28.48
C ASN A 132 -7.52 -16.95 -27.28
N ILE A 133 -6.98 -15.85 -26.73
CA ILE A 133 -6.06 -15.91 -25.58
C ILE A 133 -6.85 -16.10 -24.30
N LYS A 134 -6.55 -17.16 -23.54
CA LYS A 134 -7.19 -17.47 -22.26
C LYS A 134 -6.21 -17.54 -21.10
N SER A 135 -4.94 -17.85 -21.41
CA SER A 135 -3.90 -17.95 -20.38
C SER A 135 -2.53 -17.59 -20.93
N LEU A 136 -1.53 -17.52 -20.04
CA LEU A 136 -0.14 -17.28 -20.41
C LEU A 136 0.43 -18.36 -21.35
N ASP A 137 -0.09 -19.61 -21.32
CA ASP A 137 0.35 -20.66 -22.24
C ASP A 137 0.07 -20.34 -23.71
N ASP A 138 -0.91 -19.48 -24.00
CA ASP A 138 -1.23 -19.08 -25.36
C ASP A 138 -0.10 -18.27 -26.01
N PHE A 139 0.79 -17.70 -25.22
CA PHE A 139 1.96 -17.00 -25.70
C PHE A 139 3.07 -17.92 -26.24
N LYS A 140 2.93 -19.26 -26.10
CA LYS A 140 3.80 -20.26 -26.78
C LYS A 140 3.48 -20.39 -28.27
N ARG A 141 2.30 -19.94 -28.69
CA ARG A 141 1.90 -20.00 -30.11
C ARG A 141 2.61 -18.92 -30.93
N GLU A 142 3.20 -19.29 -32.06
CA GLU A 142 4.01 -18.41 -32.90
C GLU A 142 3.26 -17.16 -33.37
N GLU A 143 1.98 -17.31 -33.74
CA GLU A 143 1.15 -16.18 -34.18
C GLU A 143 0.87 -15.20 -33.03
N VAL A 144 0.80 -15.66 -31.78
CA VAL A 144 0.63 -14.82 -30.60
C VAL A 144 1.94 -14.13 -30.28
N LYS A 145 3.06 -14.87 -30.17
CA LYS A 145 4.38 -14.28 -29.95
C LYS A 145 4.66 -13.13 -30.92
N LYS A 146 4.52 -13.41 -32.21
CA LYS A 146 4.77 -12.43 -33.28
C LYS A 146 3.89 -11.18 -33.16
N ALA A 147 2.65 -11.31 -32.69
CA ALA A 147 1.74 -10.16 -32.52
C ALA A 147 2.18 -9.22 -31.41
N PHE A 148 2.86 -9.74 -30.37
CA PHE A 148 3.30 -8.96 -29.21
C PHE A 148 4.82 -8.71 -29.17
N ASP A 149 5.58 -9.21 -30.15
CA ASP A 149 7.02 -9.03 -30.30
C ASP A 149 7.32 -7.68 -30.98
N LYS A 150 7.54 -6.65 -30.19
CA LYS A 150 7.77 -5.27 -30.66
C LYS A 150 9.24 -4.98 -30.94
N ASN A 151 10.14 -5.70 -30.30
CA ASN A 151 11.58 -5.55 -30.45
C ASN A 151 12.19 -6.54 -31.44
N HIS A 152 11.38 -7.47 -32.00
CA HIS A 152 11.76 -8.50 -32.97
C HIS A 152 12.82 -9.47 -32.45
N ASP A 153 12.74 -9.85 -31.16
CA ASP A 153 13.61 -10.85 -30.53
C ASP A 153 13.00 -12.27 -30.52
N GLY A 154 11.81 -12.43 -31.09
CA GLY A 154 11.09 -13.70 -31.15
C GLY A 154 10.23 -14.01 -29.92
N LYS A 155 10.10 -13.07 -28.97
CA LYS A 155 9.33 -13.20 -27.75
C LYS A 155 8.24 -12.14 -27.65
N ALA A 156 7.15 -12.48 -26.98
CA ALA A 156 6.09 -11.53 -26.68
C ALA A 156 6.54 -10.55 -25.58
N ASP A 157 6.46 -9.23 -25.83
CA ASP A 157 6.85 -8.22 -24.86
C ASP A 157 5.77 -8.00 -23.79
N LEU A 158 6.09 -8.39 -22.57
CA LEU A 158 5.30 -8.08 -21.37
C LEU A 158 5.79 -6.75 -20.76
N THR A 159 4.97 -5.71 -20.72
CA THR A 159 5.24 -4.55 -19.86
C THR A 159 5.16 -5.02 -18.40
N ALA A 160 6.32 -5.27 -17.80
CA ALA A 160 6.45 -5.99 -16.55
C ALA A 160 6.63 -5.08 -15.33
N CYS A 161 6.69 -5.71 -14.19
CA CYS A 161 6.96 -5.11 -12.90
C CYS A 161 8.39 -4.56 -12.81
N PRO A 162 8.61 -3.32 -12.33
CA PRO A 162 9.95 -2.77 -12.16
C PRO A 162 10.83 -3.57 -11.19
N PRO A 163 12.15 -3.53 -11.36
CA PRO A 163 13.09 -4.20 -10.46
C PRO A 163 12.99 -3.69 -9.01
N GLY A 164 12.93 -4.63 -8.08
CA GLY A 164 12.87 -4.37 -6.63
C GLY A 164 11.46 -4.30 -6.06
N TRP A 165 10.42 -4.40 -6.89
CA TRP A 165 9.06 -4.59 -6.41
C TRP A 165 8.79 -6.09 -6.13
N GLY A 166 7.76 -6.39 -5.30
CA GLY A 166 7.40 -7.79 -4.97
C GLY A 166 6.97 -8.61 -6.16
N CYS A 167 6.22 -8.02 -7.07
CA CYS A 167 5.72 -8.65 -8.30
C CYS A 167 6.83 -9.12 -9.26
N GLU A 168 8.01 -8.50 -9.25
CA GLU A 168 9.13 -8.93 -10.09
C GLU A 168 9.51 -10.40 -9.86
N LYS A 169 9.58 -10.82 -8.58
CA LYS A 169 9.88 -12.20 -8.22
C LYS A 169 8.77 -13.17 -8.62
N VAL A 170 7.50 -12.73 -8.51
CA VAL A 170 6.35 -13.54 -8.89
C VAL A 170 6.30 -13.73 -10.41
N ILE A 171 6.52 -12.68 -11.20
CA ILE A 171 6.59 -12.77 -12.67
C ILE A 171 7.72 -13.70 -13.10
N ALA A 172 8.93 -13.55 -12.55
CA ALA A 172 10.05 -14.43 -12.85
C ALA A 172 9.74 -15.89 -12.49
N HIS A 173 9.07 -16.13 -11.36
CA HIS A 173 8.61 -17.47 -11.00
C HIS A 173 7.61 -18.03 -12.02
N HIS A 174 6.62 -17.23 -12.42
CA HIS A 174 5.62 -17.66 -13.42
C HIS A 174 6.28 -18.03 -14.75
N LEU A 175 7.18 -17.20 -15.28
CA LEU A 175 7.88 -17.50 -16.52
C LEU A 175 8.63 -18.83 -16.43
N LYS A 176 9.31 -19.06 -15.32
CA LYS A 176 10.06 -20.31 -15.09
C LYS A 176 9.16 -21.54 -14.94
N VAL A 177 8.14 -21.50 -14.07
CA VAL A 177 7.33 -22.69 -13.74
C VAL A 177 6.31 -23.06 -14.80
N TYR A 178 6.06 -22.16 -15.77
CA TYR A 178 5.19 -22.42 -16.92
C TYR A 178 5.98 -22.61 -18.21
N ASP A 179 7.33 -22.67 -18.15
CA ASP A 179 8.21 -22.80 -19.30
C ASP A 179 7.93 -21.73 -20.38
N LEU A 180 7.95 -20.45 -19.94
CA LEU A 180 7.65 -19.28 -20.77
C LEU A 180 8.84 -18.32 -20.92
N GLU A 181 10.03 -18.70 -20.42
CA GLU A 181 11.23 -17.84 -20.46
C GLU A 181 11.72 -17.61 -21.90
N ASP A 182 11.43 -18.53 -22.80
CA ASP A 182 11.74 -18.43 -24.23
C ASP A 182 10.63 -17.81 -25.07
N ASP A 183 9.43 -17.63 -24.50
CA ASP A 183 8.25 -17.13 -25.22
C ASP A 183 7.86 -15.70 -24.82
N ILE A 184 8.20 -15.27 -23.61
CA ILE A 184 7.84 -13.94 -23.07
C ILE A 184 9.08 -13.20 -22.61
N ASN A 185 9.23 -11.96 -23.09
CA ASN A 185 10.25 -11.00 -22.68
C ASN A 185 9.66 -10.02 -21.64
N PRO A 186 10.02 -10.10 -20.33
CA PRO A 186 9.55 -9.13 -19.34
C PRO A 186 10.32 -7.81 -19.46
N VAL A 187 9.75 -6.83 -20.12
CA VAL A 187 10.31 -5.48 -20.27
C VAL A 187 10.25 -4.73 -18.95
N LYS A 188 11.39 -4.61 -18.27
CA LYS A 188 11.55 -4.01 -16.95
C LYS A 188 11.99 -2.55 -17.04
N ALA A 189 11.04 -1.63 -17.11
CA ALA A 189 11.26 -0.18 -17.06
C ALA A 189 10.62 0.42 -15.80
N SER A 190 10.64 1.76 -15.65
CA SER A 190 9.73 2.38 -14.68
C SER A 190 8.29 2.10 -15.11
N TYR A 191 7.41 1.79 -14.14
CA TYR A 191 6.03 1.38 -14.44
C TYR A 191 5.28 2.45 -15.24
N GLU A 192 5.42 3.71 -14.87
CA GLU A 192 4.79 4.84 -15.54
C GLU A 192 5.24 4.98 -17.00
N ALA A 193 6.54 4.82 -17.28
CA ALA A 193 7.07 4.89 -18.63
C ALA A 193 6.64 3.68 -19.47
N GLY A 194 6.70 2.47 -18.91
CA GLY A 194 6.22 1.24 -19.56
C GLY A 194 4.74 1.33 -19.92
N MET A 195 3.90 1.78 -18.99
CA MET A 195 2.47 1.94 -19.23
C MET A 195 2.15 3.09 -20.19
N ALA A 196 2.93 4.18 -20.19
CA ALA A 196 2.76 5.25 -21.20
C ALA A 196 3.02 4.71 -22.60
N SER A 197 4.07 3.90 -22.79
CA SER A 197 4.38 3.23 -24.07
C SER A 197 3.28 2.25 -24.45
N ALA A 198 2.82 1.38 -23.54
CA ALA A 198 1.75 0.43 -23.80
C ALA A 198 0.43 1.11 -24.19
N ILE A 199 0.05 2.19 -23.49
CA ILE A 199 -1.14 2.99 -23.84
C ILE A 199 -0.99 3.66 -25.21
N GLY A 200 0.22 4.15 -25.55
CA GLY A 200 0.52 4.69 -26.86
C GLY A 200 0.31 3.66 -27.99
N ALA A 201 0.86 2.47 -27.82
CA ALA A 201 0.71 1.34 -28.72
C ALA A 201 -0.77 0.92 -28.87
N TYR A 202 -1.50 0.79 -27.77
CA TYR A 202 -2.94 0.50 -27.79
C TYR A 202 -3.74 1.51 -28.62
N LYS A 203 -3.46 2.81 -28.45
CA LYS A 203 -4.10 3.88 -29.23
C LYS A 203 -3.76 3.84 -30.71
N ALA A 204 -2.60 3.29 -31.06
CA ALA A 204 -2.19 3.04 -32.45
C ALA A 204 -2.82 1.76 -33.05
N GLY A 205 -3.65 1.03 -32.29
CA GLY A 205 -4.28 -0.22 -32.71
C GLY A 205 -3.39 -1.45 -32.58
N GLU A 206 -2.26 -1.32 -31.86
CA GLU A 206 -1.35 -2.43 -31.61
C GLU A 206 -1.79 -3.23 -30.37
N PRO A 207 -1.61 -4.57 -30.35
CA PRO A 207 -1.88 -5.36 -29.16
C PRO A 207 -0.91 -5.05 -28.04
N ILE A 208 -1.41 -5.10 -26.80
CA ILE A 208 -0.61 -4.88 -25.60
C ILE A 208 -0.80 -6.00 -24.58
N PHE A 209 0.30 -6.32 -23.88
CA PHE A 209 0.36 -7.28 -22.80
C PHE A 209 1.13 -6.67 -21.63
N PHE A 210 0.48 -6.58 -20.46
CA PHE A 210 1.09 -5.90 -19.32
C PHE A 210 0.65 -6.48 -17.98
N TYR A 211 1.53 -6.32 -16.98
CA TYR A 211 1.22 -6.52 -15.57
C TYR A 211 0.56 -5.28 -14.99
N THR A 212 -0.44 -5.46 -14.15
CA THR A 212 -1.00 -4.37 -13.34
C THR A 212 -1.62 -4.89 -12.04
N TRP A 213 -2.12 -3.95 -11.25
CA TRP A 213 -2.84 -4.21 -10.00
C TRP A 213 -4.04 -3.29 -9.86
N THR A 214 -4.92 -3.61 -8.91
CA THR A 214 -5.94 -2.67 -8.42
C THR A 214 -5.76 -2.51 -6.90
N PRO A 215 -6.01 -1.31 -6.33
CA PRO A 215 -6.35 -0.05 -6.98
C PRO A 215 -5.16 0.60 -7.71
N ASN A 216 -5.34 0.95 -8.99
CA ASN A 216 -4.31 1.63 -9.80
C ASN A 216 -4.98 2.46 -10.90
N TRP A 217 -4.38 3.57 -11.28
CA TRP A 217 -4.86 4.45 -12.35
C TRP A 217 -4.93 3.80 -13.73
N THR A 218 -4.12 2.76 -13.98
CA THR A 218 -4.05 2.08 -15.30
C THR A 218 -5.36 1.41 -15.69
N VAL A 219 -6.09 0.82 -14.72
CA VAL A 219 -7.40 0.18 -14.97
C VAL A 219 -8.54 1.18 -15.22
N TYR A 220 -8.30 2.46 -15.00
CA TYR A 220 -9.22 3.52 -15.42
C TYR A 220 -8.94 4.01 -16.84
N LYS A 221 -7.67 3.92 -17.24
CA LYS A 221 -7.21 4.32 -18.58
C LYS A 221 -7.50 3.23 -19.61
N LEU A 222 -7.30 1.98 -19.22
CA LEU A 222 -7.55 0.76 -20.00
C LEU A 222 -8.53 -0.09 -19.18
N LYS A 223 -9.82 0.07 -19.46
CA LYS A 223 -10.88 -0.54 -18.63
C LYS A 223 -10.98 -2.04 -18.89
N PRO A 224 -10.83 -2.88 -17.85
CA PRO A 224 -11.11 -4.30 -17.97
C PRO A 224 -12.52 -4.58 -18.50
N GLY A 225 -12.66 -5.56 -19.37
CA GLY A 225 -13.92 -5.92 -20.04
C GLY A 225 -14.26 -5.06 -21.25
N LYS A 226 -13.72 -3.83 -21.34
CA LYS A 226 -13.92 -2.93 -22.47
C LYS A 226 -12.67 -2.84 -23.37
N ASP A 227 -11.54 -2.46 -22.79
CA ASP A 227 -10.30 -2.19 -23.51
C ASP A 227 -9.31 -3.36 -23.40
N VAL A 228 -9.30 -4.02 -22.24
CA VAL A 228 -8.39 -5.11 -21.88
C VAL A 228 -9.10 -6.21 -21.12
N MET A 229 -8.49 -7.42 -21.05
CA MET A 229 -9.02 -8.58 -20.34
C MET A 229 -7.97 -9.14 -19.39
N TRP A 230 -8.37 -9.52 -18.15
CA TRP A 230 -7.54 -10.33 -17.26
C TRP A 230 -7.40 -11.73 -17.82
N VAL A 231 -6.16 -12.19 -18.02
CA VAL A 231 -5.87 -13.55 -18.51
C VAL A 231 -5.40 -14.45 -17.38
N ASN A 232 -5.69 -15.76 -17.49
CA ASN A 232 -5.29 -16.73 -16.50
C ASN A 232 -3.78 -16.99 -16.51
N VAL A 233 -3.23 -17.42 -15.35
CA VAL A 233 -2.07 -18.30 -15.39
C VAL A 233 -2.55 -19.73 -15.72
N PRO A 234 -1.70 -20.61 -16.33
CA PRO A 234 -2.14 -21.96 -16.76
C PRO A 234 -2.67 -22.81 -15.60
N LYS A 235 -1.98 -22.77 -14.47
CA LYS A 235 -2.37 -23.41 -13.21
C LYS A 235 -1.83 -22.63 -12.04
N ILE A 236 -2.39 -22.83 -10.85
CA ILE A 236 -1.91 -22.16 -9.65
C ILE A 236 -0.66 -22.87 -9.14
N LEU A 237 0.49 -22.19 -9.26
CA LEU A 237 1.80 -22.61 -8.75
C LEU A 237 2.39 -21.44 -7.94
N PRO A 238 2.14 -21.38 -6.62
CA PRO A 238 2.58 -20.26 -5.81
C PRO A 238 4.10 -20.22 -5.63
N THR A 239 4.66 -19.03 -5.41
CA THR A 239 5.96 -18.92 -4.76
C THR A 239 5.85 -19.40 -3.31
N GLU A 240 6.96 -19.75 -2.67
CA GLU A 240 6.99 -20.11 -1.25
C GLU A 240 6.29 -19.06 -0.37
N ALA A 241 6.57 -17.79 -0.63
CA ALA A 241 5.98 -16.68 0.12
C ALA A 241 4.45 -16.53 -0.06
N GLN A 242 3.89 -17.04 -1.18
CA GLN A 242 2.47 -16.96 -1.49
C GLN A 242 1.69 -18.24 -1.11
N ALA A 243 2.40 -19.35 -0.84
CA ALA A 243 1.79 -20.63 -0.52
C ALA A 243 0.86 -20.60 0.69
N VAL A 244 1.11 -19.68 1.63
CA VAL A 244 0.29 -19.48 2.84
C VAL A 244 -1.14 -18.97 2.57
N ALA A 245 -1.45 -18.54 1.34
CA ALA A 245 -2.75 -18.00 0.96
C ALA A 245 -3.10 -18.34 -0.51
N VAL A 246 -2.84 -19.58 -0.90
CA VAL A 246 -3.04 -20.08 -2.27
C VAL A 246 -4.48 -19.98 -2.74
N ASP A 247 -5.44 -20.12 -1.81
CA ASP A 247 -6.88 -19.95 -2.02
C ASP A 247 -7.24 -18.56 -2.56
N ARG A 248 -6.43 -17.56 -2.26
CA ARG A 248 -6.61 -16.17 -2.70
C ARG A 248 -5.99 -15.87 -4.09
N MET A 249 -5.46 -16.88 -4.80
CA MET A 249 -4.86 -16.72 -6.14
C MET A 249 -5.86 -16.92 -7.28
N THR A 250 -7.06 -17.37 -6.96
CA THR A 250 -8.19 -17.52 -7.90
C THR A 250 -9.34 -16.66 -7.38
N GLN A 251 -9.95 -15.86 -8.25
CA GLN A 251 -10.98 -14.90 -7.86
C GLN A 251 -12.19 -14.99 -8.78
N SER A 252 -13.39 -14.96 -8.18
CA SER A 252 -14.65 -14.85 -8.92
C SER A 252 -15.12 -13.40 -9.00
N GLY A 253 -15.96 -13.11 -10.01
CA GLY A 253 -16.58 -11.80 -10.19
C GLY A 253 -15.61 -10.69 -10.58
N VAL A 254 -14.44 -11.02 -11.13
CA VAL A 254 -13.47 -10.02 -11.62
C VAL A 254 -13.93 -9.50 -12.97
N GLU A 255 -14.32 -8.23 -13.00
CA GLU A 255 -14.77 -7.58 -14.25
C GLU A 255 -13.70 -7.64 -15.33
N GLY A 256 -14.09 -8.08 -16.53
CA GLY A 256 -13.20 -8.20 -17.67
C GLY A 256 -12.22 -9.38 -17.58
N ALA A 257 -12.51 -10.39 -16.78
CA ALA A 257 -11.74 -11.63 -16.79
C ALA A 257 -12.16 -12.53 -17.97
N VAL A 258 -11.21 -13.27 -18.55
CA VAL A 258 -11.47 -14.23 -19.65
C VAL A 258 -12.23 -15.48 -19.18
N THR A 259 -12.23 -15.76 -17.88
CA THR A 259 -13.01 -16.84 -17.22
C THR A 259 -13.49 -16.37 -15.84
N ASP A 260 -14.57 -16.98 -15.36
CA ASP A 260 -15.00 -16.82 -13.97
C ASP A 260 -15.12 -18.20 -13.32
N PRO A 261 -14.30 -18.54 -12.31
CA PRO A 261 -13.25 -17.71 -11.73
C PRO A 261 -12.01 -17.55 -12.63
N VAL A 262 -11.27 -16.44 -12.39
CA VAL A 262 -9.97 -16.20 -13.02
C VAL A 262 -8.83 -16.65 -12.12
N LYS A 263 -7.84 -17.35 -12.70
CA LYS A 263 -6.59 -17.76 -12.03
C LYS A 263 -5.55 -16.64 -12.19
N LEU A 264 -5.41 -15.81 -11.19
CA LEU A 264 -4.51 -14.64 -11.26
C LEU A 264 -3.03 -15.03 -11.13
N GLY A 265 -2.72 -16.11 -10.39
CA GLY A 265 -1.33 -16.48 -10.06
C GLY A 265 -0.66 -15.58 -9.03
N PHE A 266 -1.26 -14.46 -8.70
CA PHE A 266 -0.88 -13.57 -7.62
C PHE A 266 -1.87 -13.71 -6.48
N VAL A 267 -1.37 -13.74 -5.24
CA VAL A 267 -2.25 -13.70 -4.05
C VAL A 267 -2.85 -12.30 -3.93
N VAL A 268 -4.17 -12.24 -3.79
CA VAL A 268 -4.83 -10.98 -3.40
C VAL A 268 -4.29 -10.56 -2.05
N SER A 269 -3.59 -9.43 -2.03
CA SER A 269 -2.80 -8.97 -0.88
C SER A 269 -3.59 -8.04 0.02
N ASP A 270 -3.29 -8.12 1.33
CA ASP A 270 -3.64 -7.07 2.27
C ASP A 270 -2.62 -5.93 2.15
N ILE A 271 -3.10 -4.69 2.14
CA ILE A 271 -2.23 -3.52 2.22
C ILE A 271 -2.08 -3.16 3.70
N ARG A 272 -0.85 -3.26 4.20
CA ARG A 272 -0.53 -3.10 5.62
C ARG A 272 0.47 -1.97 5.86
N ILE A 273 0.39 -1.36 7.03
CA ILE A 273 1.49 -0.57 7.55
C ILE A 273 2.56 -1.51 8.11
N VAL A 274 3.82 -1.13 7.94
CA VAL A 274 4.98 -1.81 8.53
C VAL A 274 5.76 -0.79 9.34
N ALA A 275 6.11 -1.12 10.58
CA ALA A 275 6.75 -0.18 11.48
C ALA A 275 7.82 -0.86 12.35
N ASN A 276 8.83 -0.08 12.75
CA ASN A 276 9.89 -0.52 13.65
C ASN A 276 9.34 -0.75 15.07
N ASN A 277 9.74 -1.84 15.73
CA ASN A 277 9.22 -2.22 17.05
C ASN A 277 9.56 -1.20 18.13
N LYS A 278 10.79 -0.67 18.12
CA LYS A 278 11.21 0.35 19.09
C LYS A 278 10.43 1.66 18.89
N PHE A 279 10.26 2.10 17.65
CA PHE A 279 9.43 3.26 17.34
C PHE A 279 8.01 3.10 17.90
N LEU A 280 7.39 1.93 17.70
CA LEU A 280 6.03 1.66 18.20
C LEU A 280 5.96 1.60 19.73
N ALA A 281 6.99 1.06 20.38
CA ALA A 281 7.06 0.98 21.84
C ALA A 281 7.22 2.37 22.49
N ASP A 282 8.07 3.22 21.89
CA ASP A 282 8.33 4.55 22.39
C ASP A 282 7.21 5.56 22.08
N ASN A 283 6.31 5.25 21.14
CA ASN A 283 5.30 6.17 20.61
C ASN A 283 3.90 5.57 20.59
N PRO A 284 3.25 5.37 21.75
CA PRO A 284 1.94 4.71 21.85
C PRO A 284 0.83 5.43 21.09
N ALA A 285 0.85 6.76 20.99
CA ALA A 285 -0.10 7.52 20.16
C ALA A 285 0.06 7.22 18.67
N ALA A 286 1.29 7.23 18.16
CA ALA A 286 1.56 6.87 16.77
C ALA A 286 1.16 5.41 16.50
N LYS A 287 1.54 4.49 17.38
CA LYS A 287 1.15 3.07 17.30
C LYS A 287 -0.36 2.92 17.18
N LYS A 288 -1.12 3.56 18.07
CA LYS A 288 -2.58 3.47 18.09
C LYS A 288 -3.20 4.00 16.80
N PHE A 289 -2.73 5.16 16.30
CA PHE A 289 -3.20 5.68 15.02
C PHE A 289 -2.92 4.71 13.87
N LEU A 290 -1.71 4.16 13.79
CA LEU A 290 -1.33 3.20 12.74
C LEU A 290 -2.15 1.89 12.81
N GLU A 291 -2.60 1.47 14.00
CA GLU A 291 -3.51 0.33 14.17
C GLU A 291 -4.91 0.60 13.63
N LEU A 292 -5.41 1.82 13.81
CA LEU A 292 -6.77 2.22 13.45
C LEU A 292 -6.91 2.61 11.97
N PHE A 293 -5.82 3.09 11.36
CA PHE A 293 -5.86 3.65 10.03
C PHE A 293 -6.28 2.64 8.97
N THR A 294 -7.38 2.93 8.28
CA THR A 294 -7.90 2.15 7.16
C THR A 294 -8.54 3.05 6.12
N LEU A 295 -8.53 2.63 4.86
CA LEU A 295 -9.14 3.33 3.75
C LEU A 295 -10.08 2.41 2.97
N PRO A 296 -11.30 2.85 2.66
CA PRO A 296 -12.14 2.18 1.68
C PRO A 296 -11.43 2.12 0.32
N LEU A 297 -11.55 1.00 -0.39
CA LEU A 297 -11.00 0.88 -1.75
C LEU A 297 -11.57 1.92 -2.70
N ALA A 298 -12.82 2.33 -2.49
CA ALA A 298 -13.46 3.40 -3.27
C ALA A 298 -12.71 4.73 -3.17
N ASP A 299 -12.25 5.09 -1.97
CA ASP A 299 -11.51 6.35 -1.75
C ASP A 299 -10.11 6.31 -2.40
N ILE A 300 -9.44 5.14 -2.32
CA ILE A 300 -8.16 4.93 -3.02
C ILE A 300 -8.38 5.03 -4.54
N ASN A 301 -9.45 4.45 -5.04
CA ASN A 301 -9.81 4.47 -6.45
C ASN A 301 -10.16 5.90 -6.93
N GLU A 302 -10.93 6.65 -6.17
CA GLU A 302 -11.24 8.06 -6.46
C GLU A 302 -9.95 8.88 -6.59
N GLN A 303 -9.03 8.73 -5.64
CA GLN A 303 -7.75 9.41 -5.67
C GLN A 303 -6.89 8.99 -6.89
N ASN A 304 -6.85 7.71 -7.25
CA ASN A 304 -6.16 7.23 -8.44
C ASN A 304 -6.76 7.80 -9.73
N THR A 305 -8.08 7.98 -9.79
CA THR A 305 -8.76 8.62 -10.92
C THR A 305 -8.31 10.07 -11.08
N ARG A 306 -8.19 10.80 -9.98
CA ARG A 306 -7.69 12.20 -9.99
C ARG A 306 -6.22 12.26 -10.42
N MET A 307 -5.38 11.33 -9.95
CA MET A 307 -3.99 11.23 -10.42
C MET A 307 -3.91 10.97 -11.94
N ASN A 308 -4.77 10.09 -12.45
CA ASN A 308 -4.86 9.84 -13.89
C ASN A 308 -5.32 11.08 -14.68
N ALA A 309 -6.14 11.95 -14.10
CA ALA A 309 -6.56 13.23 -14.66
C ALA A 309 -5.46 14.32 -14.59
N GLY A 310 -4.32 14.04 -13.92
CA GLY A 310 -3.17 14.94 -13.85
C GLY A 310 -2.91 15.54 -12.46
N GLU A 311 -3.78 15.35 -11.48
CA GLU A 311 -3.60 15.83 -10.10
C GLU A 311 -2.63 14.93 -9.31
N LYS A 312 -1.34 14.94 -9.66
CA LYS A 312 -0.33 14.01 -9.11
C LYS A 312 0.87 14.68 -8.43
N SER A 313 0.90 16.01 -8.39
CA SER A 313 1.94 16.73 -7.67
C SER A 313 1.81 16.55 -6.14
N ALA A 314 2.88 16.82 -5.40
CA ALA A 314 2.82 16.81 -3.93
C ALA A 314 1.73 17.76 -3.39
N LYS A 315 1.53 18.92 -4.04
CA LYS A 315 0.48 19.88 -3.69
C LYS A 315 -0.92 19.30 -3.92
N ASP A 316 -1.12 18.59 -5.04
CA ASP A 316 -2.40 17.96 -5.34
C ASP A 316 -2.72 16.87 -4.31
N ILE A 317 -1.74 16.03 -3.97
CA ILE A 317 -1.93 14.98 -2.96
C ILE A 317 -2.30 15.59 -1.60
N GLN A 318 -1.67 16.69 -1.17
CA GLN A 318 -2.03 17.37 0.07
C GLN A 318 -3.45 17.97 0.02
N LYS A 319 -3.88 18.49 -1.14
CA LYS A 319 -5.26 18.92 -1.37
C LYS A 319 -6.22 17.74 -1.22
N HIS A 320 -5.93 16.58 -1.85
CA HIS A 320 -6.74 15.36 -1.74
C HIS A 320 -6.88 14.90 -0.28
N VAL A 321 -5.78 14.95 0.49
CA VAL A 321 -5.79 14.62 1.93
C VAL A 321 -6.71 15.54 2.70
N THR A 322 -6.61 16.86 2.46
CA THR A 322 -7.46 17.86 3.15
C THR A 322 -8.95 17.64 2.84
N GLU A 323 -9.29 17.38 1.59
CA GLU A 323 -10.66 17.11 1.16
C GLU A 323 -11.19 15.79 1.72
N TRP A 324 -10.34 14.75 1.76
CA TRP A 324 -10.70 13.46 2.36
C TRP A 324 -10.96 13.58 3.86
N ILE A 325 -10.12 14.30 4.60
CA ILE A 325 -10.30 14.54 6.03
C ILE A 325 -11.61 15.29 6.27
N ALA A 326 -11.90 16.33 5.49
CA ALA A 326 -13.15 17.09 5.63
C ALA A 326 -14.40 16.21 5.39
N LYS A 327 -14.34 15.30 4.41
CA LYS A 327 -15.40 14.32 4.12
C LYS A 327 -15.57 13.27 5.21
N ASN A 328 -14.48 12.93 5.93
CA ASN A 328 -14.44 11.87 6.94
C ASN A 328 -14.12 12.42 8.35
N GLN A 329 -14.50 13.67 8.64
CA GLN A 329 -14.09 14.40 9.84
C GLN A 329 -14.41 13.68 11.16
N ALA A 330 -15.58 13.02 11.26
CA ALA A 330 -15.95 12.30 12.47
C ALA A 330 -15.00 11.13 12.76
N GLN A 331 -14.70 10.32 11.75
CA GLN A 331 -13.75 9.20 11.85
C GLN A 331 -12.33 9.69 12.13
N TRP A 332 -11.91 10.77 11.46
CA TRP A 332 -10.63 11.42 11.68
C TRP A 332 -10.44 11.85 13.13
N ASN A 333 -11.42 12.56 13.68
CA ASN A 333 -11.40 13.02 15.07
C ASN A 333 -11.40 11.85 16.06
N ASP A 334 -12.17 10.80 15.80
CA ASP A 334 -12.21 9.59 16.64
C ASP A 334 -10.84 8.90 16.66
N TRP A 335 -10.20 8.70 15.53
CA TRP A 335 -8.85 8.12 15.47
C TRP A 335 -7.81 8.94 16.23
N LEU A 336 -7.82 10.27 16.08
CA LEU A 336 -6.92 11.16 16.80
C LEU A 336 -7.18 11.17 18.31
N ALA A 337 -8.44 11.11 18.73
CA ALA A 337 -8.81 11.03 20.15
C ALA A 337 -8.29 9.72 20.76
N GLN A 338 -8.57 8.57 20.13
CA GLN A 338 -8.06 7.28 20.59
C GLN A 338 -6.52 7.22 20.60
N ALA A 339 -5.86 7.86 19.64
CA ALA A 339 -4.39 7.94 19.61
C ALA A 339 -3.85 8.76 20.78
N ARG A 340 -4.46 9.91 21.11
CA ARG A 340 -4.09 10.71 22.28
C ARG A 340 -4.30 9.95 23.59
N ASP A 341 -5.41 9.23 23.71
CA ASP A 341 -5.73 8.44 24.90
C ASP A 341 -4.73 7.32 25.14
N ALA A 342 -4.21 6.71 24.08
CA ALA A 342 -3.19 5.67 24.19
C ALA A 342 -1.83 6.16 24.71
N ALA A 343 -1.59 7.47 24.78
CA ALA A 343 -0.38 8.09 25.31
C ALA A 343 -0.51 8.54 26.77
N LYS A 344 -1.67 8.34 27.40
CA LYS A 344 -1.91 8.60 28.82
C LYS A 344 -1.40 7.46 29.68
#